data_d14119393d80a46f91e2d56e52f5d863
#
_entry.id   d14119393d80a46f91e2d56e52f5d863
#
_cell.length_a   1.000
_cell.length_b   1.000
_cell.length_c   1.000
_cell.angle_alpha   90.00
_cell.angle_beta   90.00
_cell.angle_gamma   90.00
#
_symmetry.space_group_name_H-M   'P 1'
#
loop_
_entity.id
_entity.type
_entity.pdbx_description
1 polymer ?
#
loop_
_entity_poly.entity_id
_entity_poly.type
_entity_poly.pdbx_seq_one_letter_code
_entity_poly.pdbx_strand_id
1 'polypeptide(L)'
;MLFVPFATVLTDRMDARQIFILGGFLAIIGLLGMGFIAQGFFSASLFMAIQGAGLAGTYMPGLKILSDRIHSGEVTRHISFYTAFFGLGTGLSYLISGLLLDAFGWRNVFILIALGPFVSVCIVFFFIQPIKKHSSHSPWTISWTDLFPVNKWREVLKNKNSTQFIFGYTVHNLELFASRSWLVAFFTFCAASSGSVFFLSATALAALVNISGVISSILGNEMALKIGRKKWITFAMITSATLGLCLGASSEFGWWLIVPLAIAHAVFITADSATLTAGLVISTQEHIKGAAMGLHSLLGFGGGLLGPAIFGLVLDASGNPTTSISWILAYGSIVIWSVIFIAYQYRQGWHLKK
;
A
#
# COMPACT_ATOMS: atom_id res chain seq x y z
N MET A 1 3.01 -5.26 8.71
CA MET A 1 1.72 -5.20 9.46
C MET A 1 1.93 -5.20 10.97
N LEU A 2 2.44 -6.27 11.60
CA LEU A 2 2.59 -6.37 13.07
C LEU A 2 3.48 -5.29 13.70
N PHE A 3 4.45 -4.75 12.98
CA PHE A 3 5.34 -3.68 13.46
C PHE A 3 4.73 -2.27 13.40
N VAL A 4 3.61 -2.07 12.69
CA VAL A 4 2.97 -0.74 12.58
C VAL A 4 2.53 -0.20 13.94
N PRO A 5 1.83 -0.95 14.81
CA PRO A 5 1.47 -0.48 16.15
C PRO A 5 2.68 -0.09 16.99
N PHE A 6 3.77 -0.88 16.92
CA PHE A 6 5.02 -0.56 17.63
C PHE A 6 5.63 0.75 17.14
N ALA A 7 5.77 0.92 15.83
CA ALA A 7 6.30 2.15 15.26
C ALA A 7 5.46 3.37 15.65
N THR A 8 4.13 3.24 15.64
CA THR A 8 3.21 4.33 16.03
C THR A 8 3.38 4.70 17.51
N VAL A 9 3.35 3.73 18.42
CA VAL A 9 3.52 3.99 19.88
C VAL A 9 4.89 4.57 20.17
N LEU A 10 5.94 4.06 19.53
CA LEU A 10 7.30 4.60 19.70
C LEU A 10 7.41 6.04 19.23
N THR A 11 6.76 6.42 18.11
CA THR A 11 6.78 7.82 17.63
C THR A 11 6.02 8.78 18.54
N ASP A 12 5.11 8.29 19.38
CA ASP A 12 4.45 9.12 20.40
C ASP A 12 5.36 9.37 21.61
N ARG A 13 6.31 8.48 21.89
CA ARG A 13 7.19 8.49 23.05
C ARG A 13 8.62 8.99 22.77
N MET A 14 9.10 8.80 21.55
CA MET A 14 10.44 9.15 21.08
C MET A 14 10.38 10.11 19.90
N ASP A 15 11.51 10.73 19.57
CA ASP A 15 11.61 11.49 18.32
C ASP A 15 11.43 10.55 17.12
N ALA A 16 10.45 10.87 16.28
CA ALA A 16 10.15 10.11 15.06
C ALA A 16 11.38 9.95 14.14
N ARG A 17 12.35 10.88 14.21
CA ARG A 17 13.63 10.80 13.53
C ARG A 17 14.43 9.54 13.92
N GLN A 18 14.48 9.22 15.21
CA GLN A 18 15.21 8.04 15.71
C GLN A 18 14.54 6.75 15.22
N ILE A 19 13.21 6.70 15.23
CA ILE A 19 12.44 5.54 14.75
C ILE A 19 12.63 5.36 13.25
N PHE A 20 12.64 6.46 12.47
CA PHE A 20 12.91 6.43 11.03
C PHE A 20 14.29 5.85 10.72
N ILE A 21 15.32 6.31 11.43
CA ILE A 21 16.70 5.81 11.25
C ILE A 21 16.79 4.32 11.57
N LEU A 22 16.18 3.88 12.68
CA LEU A 22 16.14 2.46 13.06
C LEU A 22 15.39 1.62 12.00
N GLY A 23 14.23 2.10 11.54
CA GLY A 23 13.47 1.47 10.47
C GLY A 23 14.27 1.38 9.17
N GLY A 24 15.00 2.43 8.80
CA GLY A 24 15.89 2.43 7.65
C GLY A 24 17.01 1.38 7.75
N PHE A 25 17.62 1.23 8.92
CA PHE A 25 18.61 0.16 9.15
C PHE A 25 18.00 -1.23 9.04
N LEU A 26 16.79 -1.46 9.57
CA LEU A 26 16.08 -2.73 9.38
C LEU A 26 15.80 -3.01 7.90
N ALA A 27 15.39 -2.00 7.13
CA ALA A 27 15.20 -2.15 5.70
C ALA A 27 16.49 -2.53 4.97
N ILE A 28 17.63 -1.89 5.31
CA ILE A 28 18.96 -2.23 4.76
C ILE A 28 19.31 -3.68 5.08
N ILE A 29 19.19 -4.10 6.34
CA ILE A 29 19.49 -5.47 6.79
C ILE A 29 18.61 -6.48 6.03
N GLY A 30 17.31 -6.21 5.88
CA GLY A 30 16.40 -7.07 5.11
C GLY A 30 16.84 -7.22 3.66
N LEU A 31 17.15 -6.12 2.98
CA LEU A 31 17.57 -6.12 1.57
C LEU A 31 18.95 -6.81 1.38
N LEU A 32 19.92 -6.51 2.23
CA LEU A 32 21.24 -7.17 2.17
C LEU A 32 21.14 -8.66 2.51
N GLY A 33 20.28 -9.03 3.48
CA GLY A 33 20.00 -10.43 3.80
C GLY A 33 19.39 -11.20 2.64
N MET A 34 18.48 -10.55 1.88
CA MET A 34 17.95 -11.13 0.63
C MET A 34 19.06 -11.36 -0.41
N GLY A 35 19.94 -10.40 -0.59
CA GLY A 35 21.02 -10.51 -1.58
C GLY A 35 22.10 -11.52 -1.21
N PHE A 36 22.56 -11.52 0.04
CA PHE A 36 23.73 -12.32 0.45
C PHE A 36 23.36 -13.68 1.06
N ILE A 37 22.23 -13.80 1.77
CA ILE A 37 21.97 -14.94 2.65
C ILE A 37 20.78 -15.79 2.20
N ALA A 38 19.76 -15.18 1.57
CA ALA A 38 18.54 -15.90 1.23
C ALA A 38 18.81 -17.02 0.22
N GLN A 39 18.47 -18.29 0.62
CA GLN A 39 18.66 -19.48 -0.23
C GLN A 39 17.35 -20.25 -0.46
N GLY A 40 16.29 -19.95 0.27
CA GLY A 40 15.02 -20.64 0.14
C GLY A 40 13.88 -19.86 0.80
N PHE A 41 12.69 -20.44 0.78
CA PHE A 41 11.46 -19.78 1.22
C PHE A 41 11.55 -19.19 2.64
N PHE A 42 12.05 -19.93 3.61
CA PHE A 42 12.08 -19.47 5.01
C PHE A 42 13.06 -18.30 5.21
N SER A 43 14.27 -18.40 4.64
CA SER A 43 15.26 -17.33 4.75
C SER A 43 14.82 -16.09 4.00
N ALA A 44 14.25 -16.22 2.79
CA ALA A 44 13.69 -15.11 2.05
C ALA A 44 12.52 -14.46 2.82
N SER A 45 11.60 -15.25 3.36
CA SER A 45 10.47 -14.74 4.17
C SER A 45 10.95 -13.99 5.40
N LEU A 46 12.00 -14.47 6.09
CA LEU A 46 12.57 -13.79 7.24
C LEU A 46 13.13 -12.41 6.86
N PHE A 47 13.95 -12.32 5.81
CA PHE A 47 14.54 -11.04 5.41
C PHE A 47 13.50 -10.08 4.84
N MET A 48 12.49 -10.57 4.13
CA MET A 48 11.35 -9.75 3.71
C MET A 48 10.50 -9.26 4.90
N ALA A 49 10.36 -10.06 5.96
CA ALA A 49 9.70 -9.62 7.18
C ALA A 49 10.50 -8.51 7.90
N ILE A 50 11.84 -8.63 7.95
CA ILE A 50 12.73 -7.60 8.50
C ILE A 50 12.63 -6.31 7.67
N GLN A 51 12.66 -6.42 6.34
CA GLN A 51 12.48 -5.28 5.44
C GLN A 51 11.10 -4.63 5.61
N GLY A 52 10.04 -5.43 5.78
CA GLY A 52 8.70 -4.94 6.07
C GLY A 52 8.58 -4.25 7.43
N ALA A 53 9.31 -4.70 8.46
CA ALA A 53 9.44 -3.99 9.73
C ALA A 53 10.14 -2.64 9.55
N GLY A 54 11.18 -2.59 8.71
CA GLY A 54 11.83 -1.36 8.28
C GLY A 54 10.87 -0.38 7.63
N LEU A 55 10.03 -0.84 6.70
CA LEU A 55 9.01 -0.01 6.06
C LEU A 55 8.02 0.58 7.08
N ALA A 56 7.57 -0.21 8.04
CA ALA A 56 6.70 0.27 9.12
C ALA A 56 7.38 1.35 9.98
N GLY A 57 8.70 1.20 10.20
CA GLY A 57 9.54 2.15 10.94
C GLY A 57 9.94 3.40 10.14
N THR A 58 9.69 3.47 8.83
CA THR A 58 10.04 4.63 8.00
C THR A 58 8.81 5.40 7.52
N TYR A 59 7.77 4.73 7.03
CA TYR A 59 6.64 5.40 6.39
C TYR A 59 5.84 6.28 7.36
N MET A 60 5.31 5.71 8.45
CA MET A 60 4.54 6.48 9.44
C MET A 60 5.41 7.45 10.25
N PRO A 61 6.62 7.05 10.72
CA PRO A 61 7.52 8.00 11.36
C PRO A 61 7.95 9.15 10.44
N GLY A 62 8.10 8.94 9.14
CA GLY A 62 8.38 9.99 8.16
C GLY A 62 7.27 11.04 8.09
N LEU A 63 6.00 10.62 8.06
CA LEU A 63 4.86 11.53 8.17
C LEU A 63 4.88 12.32 9.50
N LYS A 64 5.24 11.65 10.59
CA LYS A 64 5.33 12.28 11.91
C LYS A 64 6.47 13.30 11.96
N ILE A 65 7.62 13.02 11.35
CA ILE A 65 8.74 13.98 11.19
C ILE A 65 8.25 15.26 10.53
N LEU A 66 7.48 15.16 9.46
CA LEU A 66 6.91 16.32 8.76
C LEU A 66 5.93 17.07 9.65
N SER A 67 4.97 16.37 10.26
CA SER A 67 3.93 17.00 11.09
C SER A 67 4.48 17.69 12.34
N ASP A 68 5.56 17.17 12.93
CA ASP A 68 6.17 17.71 14.15
C ASP A 68 7.07 18.95 13.86
N ARG A 69 7.50 19.14 12.60
CA ARG A 69 8.50 20.17 12.23
C ARG A 69 7.97 21.28 11.33
N ILE A 70 6.83 21.06 10.69
CA ILE A 70 6.21 22.06 9.83
C ILE A 70 5.13 22.79 10.63
N HIS A 71 5.34 24.08 10.83
CA HIS A 71 4.39 24.95 11.52
C HIS A 71 3.52 25.67 10.48
N SER A 72 2.20 25.79 10.74
CA SER A 72 1.21 26.48 9.91
C SER A 72 0.49 25.65 8.83
N GLY A 73 -0.48 26.27 8.13
CA GLY A 73 -1.43 25.65 7.20
C GLY A 73 -0.88 24.82 6.02
N GLU A 74 0.44 24.69 5.89
CA GLU A 74 1.08 23.92 4.82
C GLU A 74 1.32 22.44 5.13
N VAL A 75 1.08 22.00 6.38
CA VAL A 75 1.28 20.59 6.80
C VAL A 75 0.54 19.62 5.88
N THR A 76 -0.71 19.92 5.54
CA THR A 76 -1.53 19.08 4.64
C THR A 76 -0.90 18.94 3.25
N ARG A 77 -0.33 20.02 2.71
CA ARG A 77 0.34 20.01 1.41
C ARG A 77 1.59 19.13 1.41
N HIS A 78 2.41 19.24 2.45
CA HIS A 78 3.63 18.43 2.59
C HIS A 78 3.31 16.94 2.81
N ILE A 79 2.27 16.64 3.60
CA ILE A 79 1.77 15.25 3.76
C ILE A 79 1.30 14.69 2.42
N SER A 80 0.57 15.48 1.62
CA SER A 80 0.11 15.05 0.30
C SER A 80 1.27 14.76 -0.65
N PHE A 81 2.33 15.57 -0.65
CA PHE A 81 3.55 15.28 -1.40
C PHE A 81 4.23 14.01 -0.91
N TYR A 82 4.39 13.84 0.41
CA TYR A 82 5.02 12.66 0.97
C TYR A 82 4.28 11.37 0.57
N THR A 83 2.96 11.37 0.66
CA THR A 83 2.15 10.20 0.26
C THR A 83 2.19 9.96 -1.25
N ALA A 84 2.21 11.00 -2.07
CA ALA A 84 2.37 10.88 -3.51
C ALA A 84 3.72 10.25 -3.90
N PHE A 85 4.80 10.62 -3.20
CA PHE A 85 6.12 10.03 -3.40
C PHE A 85 6.19 8.52 -3.11
N PHE A 86 5.29 7.97 -2.30
CA PHE A 86 5.19 6.52 -2.11
C PHE A 86 4.85 5.79 -3.42
N GLY A 87 3.88 6.30 -4.17
CA GLY A 87 3.52 5.75 -5.48
C GLY A 87 4.63 5.91 -6.51
N LEU A 88 5.26 7.09 -6.57
CA LEU A 88 6.41 7.35 -7.44
C LEU A 88 7.59 6.42 -7.09
N GLY A 89 7.92 6.28 -5.80
CA GLY A 89 8.98 5.38 -5.34
C GLY A 89 8.70 3.93 -5.70
N THR A 90 7.44 3.48 -5.60
CA THR A 90 7.04 2.14 -6.05
C THR A 90 7.30 1.95 -7.54
N GLY A 91 6.85 2.88 -8.39
CA GLY A 91 7.09 2.82 -9.82
C GLY A 91 8.58 2.82 -10.20
N LEU A 92 9.36 3.72 -9.58
CA LEU A 92 10.82 3.76 -9.77
C LEU A 92 11.49 2.47 -9.30
N SER A 93 11.03 1.84 -8.22
CA SER A 93 11.55 0.56 -7.75
C SER A 93 11.38 -0.54 -8.80
N TYR A 94 10.21 -0.65 -9.45
CA TYR A 94 10.03 -1.59 -10.56
C TYR A 94 10.97 -1.31 -11.73
N LEU A 95 11.08 -0.03 -12.13
CA LEU A 95 11.91 0.37 -13.26
C LEU A 95 13.40 0.07 -12.99
N ILE A 96 13.91 0.54 -11.85
CA ILE A 96 15.33 0.37 -11.49
C ILE A 96 15.67 -1.11 -11.31
N SER A 97 14.81 -1.85 -10.56
CA SER A 97 15.03 -3.29 -10.37
C SER A 97 15.01 -4.06 -11.70
N GLY A 98 14.11 -3.70 -12.62
CA GLY A 98 14.05 -4.32 -13.93
C GLY A 98 15.27 -4.04 -14.78
N LEU A 99 15.75 -2.79 -14.82
CA LEU A 99 16.96 -2.41 -15.56
C LEU A 99 18.23 -3.09 -15.01
N LEU A 100 18.30 -3.28 -13.70
CA LEU A 100 19.45 -3.92 -13.06
C LEU A 100 19.40 -5.45 -13.13
N LEU A 101 18.21 -6.05 -13.28
CA LEU A 101 18.01 -7.49 -13.20
C LEU A 101 18.79 -8.26 -14.25
N ASP A 102 18.74 -7.81 -15.50
CA ASP A 102 19.38 -8.48 -16.64
C ASP A 102 20.91 -8.38 -16.57
N ALA A 103 21.42 -7.27 -16.03
CA ALA A 103 22.87 -7.02 -15.94
C ALA A 103 23.51 -7.68 -14.72
N PHE A 104 22.81 -7.71 -13.58
CA PHE A 104 23.41 -8.07 -12.29
C PHE A 104 22.76 -9.29 -11.62
N GLY A 105 21.63 -9.77 -12.11
CA GLY A 105 20.84 -10.82 -11.46
C GLY A 105 20.15 -10.37 -10.17
N TRP A 106 19.11 -11.10 -9.75
CA TRP A 106 18.21 -10.68 -8.67
C TRP A 106 18.90 -10.45 -7.31
N ARG A 107 19.93 -11.22 -6.97
CA ARG A 107 20.66 -11.07 -5.70
C ARG A 107 21.37 -9.72 -5.60
N ASN A 108 22.10 -9.36 -6.66
CA ASN A 108 22.82 -8.09 -6.72
C ASN A 108 21.85 -6.90 -6.82
N VAL A 109 20.67 -7.09 -7.42
CA VAL A 109 19.62 -6.07 -7.41
C VAL A 109 19.21 -5.74 -5.98
N PHE A 110 18.95 -6.75 -5.12
CA PHE A 110 18.64 -6.50 -3.70
C PHE A 110 19.76 -5.75 -2.96
N ILE A 111 21.01 -6.08 -3.24
CA ILE A 111 22.17 -5.39 -2.64
C ILE A 111 22.22 -3.92 -3.11
N LEU A 112 22.03 -3.68 -4.41
CA LEU A 112 22.10 -2.34 -4.99
C LEU A 112 20.95 -1.43 -4.51
N ILE A 113 19.73 -1.95 -4.46
CA ILE A 113 18.58 -1.17 -4.00
C ILE A 113 18.64 -0.85 -2.50
N ALA A 114 19.47 -1.57 -1.71
CA ALA A 114 19.72 -1.22 -0.30
C ALA A 114 20.39 0.17 -0.15
N LEU A 115 20.99 0.72 -1.21
CA LEU A 115 21.45 2.11 -1.23
C LEU A 115 20.33 3.12 -1.05
N GLY A 116 19.10 2.81 -1.47
CA GLY A 116 17.95 3.70 -1.31
C GLY A 116 17.67 4.04 0.17
N PRO A 117 17.35 3.06 1.03
CA PRO A 117 17.17 3.31 2.45
C PRO A 117 18.45 3.80 3.13
N PHE A 118 19.65 3.41 2.68
CA PHE A 118 20.90 3.95 3.19
C PHE A 118 20.99 5.47 2.98
N VAL A 119 20.77 5.95 1.76
CA VAL A 119 20.76 7.38 1.45
C VAL A 119 19.67 8.11 2.24
N SER A 120 18.49 7.50 2.37
CA SER A 120 17.39 8.05 3.16
C SER A 120 17.77 8.21 4.65
N VAL A 121 18.43 7.22 5.23
CA VAL A 121 18.97 7.29 6.61
C VAL A 121 19.98 8.40 6.73
N CYS A 122 20.93 8.52 5.79
CA CYS A 122 21.93 9.60 5.78
C CYS A 122 21.26 10.98 5.70
N ILE A 123 20.28 11.17 4.81
CA ILE A 123 19.55 12.44 4.69
C ILE A 123 18.90 12.79 6.02
N VAL A 124 18.16 11.86 6.62
CA VAL A 124 17.46 12.11 7.89
C VAL A 124 18.45 12.34 9.04
N PHE A 125 19.57 11.61 9.05
CA PHE A 125 20.60 11.76 10.08
C PHE A 125 21.31 13.13 10.02
N PHE A 126 21.68 13.60 8.85
CA PHE A 126 22.46 14.83 8.69
C PHE A 126 21.61 16.09 8.59
N PHE A 127 20.43 16.03 7.97
CA PHE A 127 19.64 17.21 7.65
C PHE A 127 18.43 17.43 8.56
N ILE A 128 17.95 16.40 9.27
CA ILE A 128 16.82 16.56 10.18
C ILE A 128 17.32 16.70 11.62
N GLN A 129 17.06 17.86 12.23
CA GLN A 129 17.45 18.09 13.61
C GLN A 129 16.62 17.27 14.61
N PRO A 130 17.24 16.76 15.70
CA PRO A 130 16.52 16.05 16.74
C PRO A 130 15.60 16.97 17.53
N ILE A 131 14.43 16.46 17.91
CA ILE A 131 13.49 17.15 18.80
C ILE A 131 13.49 16.43 20.15
N LYS A 132 13.65 17.16 21.26
CA LYS A 132 13.45 16.60 22.60
C LYS A 132 11.95 16.43 22.83
N LYS A 133 11.48 15.19 22.87
CA LYS A 133 10.11 14.87 23.27
C LYS A 133 10.09 14.67 24.80
N HIS A 134 9.25 15.44 25.48
CA HIS A 134 8.96 15.24 26.90
C HIS A 134 7.76 14.29 26.97
N SER A 135 8.06 12.98 27.01
CA SER A 135 7.03 11.96 27.27
C SER A 135 7.00 11.67 28.77
N SER A 136 5.82 11.62 29.35
CA SER A 136 5.61 11.16 30.73
C SER A 136 5.84 9.67 30.92
N HIS A 137 5.94 8.91 29.84
CA HIS A 137 6.16 7.46 29.85
C HIS A 137 7.53 7.10 29.29
N SER A 138 8.20 6.13 29.94
CA SER A 138 9.44 5.57 29.39
C SER A 138 9.19 4.94 28.01
N PRO A 139 10.08 5.13 27.02
CA PRO A 139 9.96 4.50 25.71
C PRO A 139 9.89 2.99 25.74
N TRP A 140 10.47 2.38 26.79
CA TRP A 140 10.65 0.93 26.91
C TRP A 140 9.56 0.22 27.72
N THR A 141 8.64 0.96 28.35
CA THR A 141 7.52 0.38 29.11
C THR A 141 6.25 0.31 28.28
N ILE A 142 6.32 -0.34 27.11
CA ILE A 142 5.18 -0.50 26.21
C ILE A 142 4.29 -1.62 26.74
N SER A 143 3.05 -1.28 27.07
CA SER A 143 2.00 -2.23 27.45
C SER A 143 1.31 -2.80 26.20
N TRP A 144 0.76 -4.00 26.31
CA TRP A 144 -0.10 -4.58 25.28
C TRP A 144 -1.33 -3.70 24.97
N THR A 145 -1.84 -2.99 25.98
CA THR A 145 -2.95 -2.05 25.83
C THR A 145 -2.59 -0.78 25.05
N ASP A 146 -1.30 -0.42 25.03
CA ASP A 146 -0.80 0.69 24.21
C ASP A 146 -0.75 0.29 22.73
N LEU A 147 -0.25 -0.93 22.48
CA LEU A 147 -0.12 -1.47 21.11
C LEU A 147 -1.48 -1.81 20.50
N PHE A 148 -2.36 -2.37 21.31
CA PHE A 148 -3.67 -2.84 20.90
C PHE A 148 -4.76 -2.25 21.83
N PRO A 149 -5.16 -0.97 21.62
CA PRO A 149 -6.16 -0.30 22.45
C PRO A 149 -7.57 -0.79 22.12
N VAL A 150 -7.86 -2.06 22.41
CA VAL A 150 -9.08 -2.78 22.02
C VAL A 150 -10.36 -2.05 22.45
N ASN A 151 -10.35 -1.42 23.62
CA ASN A 151 -11.52 -0.67 24.09
C ASN A 151 -11.82 0.54 23.20
N LYS A 152 -10.78 1.31 22.81
CA LYS A 152 -10.92 2.42 21.87
C LYS A 152 -11.30 1.93 20.47
N TRP A 153 -10.72 0.81 20.00
CA TRP A 153 -11.12 0.21 18.73
C TRP A 153 -12.58 -0.24 18.71
N ARG A 154 -13.06 -0.82 19.82
CA ARG A 154 -14.46 -1.18 19.97
C ARG A 154 -15.36 0.05 19.88
N GLU A 155 -14.95 1.18 20.45
CA GLU A 155 -15.67 2.46 20.34
C GLU A 155 -15.66 2.98 18.90
N VAL A 156 -14.53 2.96 18.21
CA VAL A 156 -14.42 3.32 16.77
C VAL A 156 -15.38 2.49 15.92
N LEU A 157 -15.42 1.17 16.14
CA LEU A 157 -16.28 0.25 15.39
C LEU A 157 -17.78 0.39 15.69
N LYS A 158 -18.18 1.05 16.79
CA LYS A 158 -19.57 1.43 17.02
C LYS A 158 -20.04 2.54 16.08
N ASN A 159 -19.12 3.37 15.58
CA ASN A 159 -19.43 4.40 14.60
C ASN A 159 -19.52 3.77 13.20
N LYS A 160 -20.73 3.67 12.67
CA LYS A 160 -21.00 3.06 11.35
C LYS A 160 -20.20 3.69 10.21
N ASN A 161 -20.01 5.02 10.21
CA ASN A 161 -19.25 5.69 9.16
C ASN A 161 -17.76 5.31 9.26
N SER A 162 -17.17 5.38 10.46
CA SER A 162 -15.76 4.99 10.68
C SER A 162 -15.51 3.55 10.28
N THR A 163 -16.41 2.63 10.66
CA THR A 163 -16.31 1.21 10.27
C THR A 163 -16.33 1.02 8.75
N GLN A 164 -17.17 1.76 8.04
CA GLN A 164 -17.25 1.65 6.58
C GLN A 164 -15.99 2.18 5.90
N PHE A 165 -15.41 3.29 6.37
CA PHE A 165 -14.16 3.80 5.83
C PHE A 165 -12.98 2.85 6.10
N ILE A 166 -12.94 2.24 7.30
CA ILE A 166 -11.91 1.23 7.63
C ILE A 166 -12.06 0.00 6.77
N PHE A 167 -13.27 -0.53 6.61
CA PHE A 167 -13.52 -1.71 5.78
C PHE A 167 -13.22 -1.42 4.31
N GLY A 168 -13.68 -0.28 3.78
CA GLY A 168 -13.35 0.14 2.42
C GLY A 168 -11.85 0.23 2.17
N TYR A 169 -11.09 0.78 3.11
CA TYR A 169 -9.64 0.86 3.00
C TYR A 169 -8.95 -0.51 3.07
N THR A 170 -9.50 -1.44 3.84
CA THR A 170 -8.99 -2.81 3.89
C THR A 170 -9.17 -3.50 2.54
N VAL A 171 -10.35 -3.37 1.93
CA VAL A 171 -10.65 -3.92 0.60
C VAL A 171 -9.82 -3.23 -0.48
N HIS A 172 -9.71 -1.90 -0.45
CA HIS A 172 -8.85 -1.13 -1.33
C HIS A 172 -7.40 -1.64 -1.32
N ASN A 173 -6.81 -1.80 -0.13
CA ASN A 173 -5.44 -2.29 -0.02
C ASN A 173 -5.30 -3.74 -0.44
N LEU A 174 -6.30 -4.59 -0.20
CA LEU A 174 -6.31 -5.97 -0.67
C LEU A 174 -6.18 -6.01 -2.20
N GLU A 175 -7.02 -5.26 -2.90
CA GLU A 175 -7.01 -5.17 -4.36
C GLU A 175 -5.72 -4.52 -4.88
N LEU A 176 -5.30 -3.39 -4.30
CA LEU A 176 -4.13 -2.63 -4.69
C LEU A 176 -2.84 -3.45 -4.60
N PHE A 177 -2.59 -4.07 -3.46
CA PHE A 177 -1.36 -4.83 -3.25
C PHE A 177 -1.36 -6.15 -4.02
N ALA A 178 -2.51 -6.82 -4.17
CA ALA A 178 -2.63 -7.99 -5.03
C ALA A 178 -2.27 -7.66 -6.48
N SER A 179 -2.93 -6.65 -7.05
CA SER A 179 -2.67 -6.21 -8.42
C SER A 179 -1.21 -5.83 -8.62
N ARG A 180 -0.63 -5.02 -7.74
CA ARG A 180 0.77 -4.60 -7.83
C ARG A 180 1.76 -5.76 -7.77
N SER A 181 1.54 -6.70 -6.85
CA SER A 181 2.47 -7.83 -6.66
C SER A 181 2.51 -8.78 -7.84
N TRP A 182 1.40 -8.95 -8.54
CA TRP A 182 1.29 -9.90 -9.64
C TRP A 182 1.36 -9.27 -11.04
N LEU A 183 1.44 -7.93 -11.13
CA LEU A 183 1.38 -7.20 -12.40
C LEU A 183 2.51 -7.57 -13.37
N VAL A 184 3.75 -7.69 -12.87
CA VAL A 184 4.90 -8.08 -13.70
C VAL A 184 4.72 -9.51 -14.21
N ALA A 185 4.29 -10.44 -13.34
CA ALA A 185 4.02 -11.82 -13.72
C ALA A 185 2.89 -11.90 -14.76
N PHE A 186 1.83 -11.08 -14.60
CA PHE A 186 0.74 -10.99 -15.57
C PHE A 186 1.25 -10.52 -16.95
N PHE A 187 2.04 -9.45 -17.01
CA PHE A 187 2.61 -8.99 -18.28
C PHE A 187 3.55 -10.00 -18.91
N THR A 188 4.34 -10.70 -18.10
CA THR A 188 5.20 -11.80 -18.60
C THR A 188 4.36 -12.93 -19.19
N PHE A 189 3.26 -13.29 -18.51
CA PHE A 189 2.30 -14.27 -19.02
C PHE A 189 1.67 -13.81 -20.34
N CYS A 190 1.21 -12.55 -20.45
CA CYS A 190 0.64 -12.00 -21.69
C CYS A 190 1.64 -12.05 -22.84
N ALA A 191 2.91 -11.74 -22.61
CA ALA A 191 3.95 -11.83 -23.62
C ALA A 191 4.15 -13.27 -24.13
N ALA A 192 4.16 -14.24 -23.21
CA ALA A 192 4.29 -15.66 -23.54
C ALA A 192 3.06 -16.21 -24.28
N SER A 193 1.86 -15.82 -23.87
CA SER A 193 0.60 -16.31 -24.47
C SER A 193 0.32 -15.72 -25.85
N SER A 194 0.59 -14.43 -26.04
CA SER A 194 0.33 -13.75 -27.33
C SER A 194 1.43 -13.97 -28.36
N GLY A 195 2.59 -14.53 -27.94
CA GLY A 195 3.77 -14.63 -28.80
C GLY A 195 4.32 -13.27 -29.26
N SER A 196 3.84 -12.17 -28.69
CA SER A 196 4.22 -10.81 -29.02
C SER A 196 4.79 -10.09 -27.79
N VAL A 197 5.86 -9.34 -27.99
CA VAL A 197 6.51 -8.58 -26.91
C VAL A 197 6.16 -7.10 -27.11
N PHE A 198 5.76 -6.44 -26.01
CA PHE A 198 5.60 -4.99 -26.04
C PHE A 198 6.99 -4.33 -26.07
N PHE A 199 7.08 -3.10 -26.59
CA PHE A 199 8.36 -2.39 -26.70
C PHE A 199 8.99 -2.02 -25.33
N LEU A 200 8.20 -2.04 -24.25
CA LEU A 200 8.68 -1.92 -22.86
C LEU A 200 8.75 -3.31 -22.21
N SER A 201 9.71 -3.52 -21.32
CA SER A 201 9.75 -4.71 -20.47
C SER A 201 8.57 -4.77 -19.51
N ALA A 202 8.24 -5.97 -19.01
CA ALA A 202 7.14 -6.15 -18.04
C ALA A 202 7.33 -5.28 -16.79
N THR A 203 8.55 -5.07 -16.33
CA THR A 203 8.88 -4.21 -15.18
C THR A 203 8.72 -2.72 -15.51
N ALA A 204 9.10 -2.29 -16.71
CA ALA A 204 8.91 -0.92 -17.17
C ALA A 204 7.41 -0.59 -17.36
N LEU A 205 6.64 -1.55 -17.88
CA LEU A 205 5.18 -1.43 -17.93
C LEU A 205 4.55 -1.33 -16.53
N ALA A 206 4.99 -2.17 -15.59
CA ALA A 206 4.52 -2.11 -14.22
C ALA A 206 4.88 -0.78 -13.56
N ALA A 207 6.05 -0.22 -13.84
CA ALA A 207 6.45 1.12 -13.40
C ALA A 207 5.49 2.19 -13.93
N LEU A 208 5.22 2.20 -15.24
CA LEU A 208 4.30 3.14 -15.89
C LEU A 208 2.89 3.07 -15.27
N VAL A 209 2.36 1.86 -15.10
CA VAL A 209 1.06 1.61 -14.49
C VAL A 209 0.99 2.11 -13.04
N ASN A 210 2.04 1.86 -12.23
CA ASN A 210 2.07 2.34 -10.85
C ASN A 210 2.18 3.87 -10.75
N ILE A 211 2.97 4.50 -11.61
CA ILE A 211 3.12 5.97 -11.66
C ILE A 211 1.80 6.64 -12.08
N SER A 212 1.05 6.07 -13.02
CA SER A 212 -0.24 6.62 -13.45
C SER A 212 -1.26 6.71 -12.30
N GLY A 213 -1.21 5.79 -11.34
CA GLY A 213 -2.05 5.80 -10.15
C GLY A 213 -1.78 6.97 -9.18
N VAL A 214 -0.58 7.56 -9.21
CA VAL A 214 -0.21 8.67 -8.29
C VAL A 214 -1.09 9.89 -8.51
N ILE A 215 -1.26 10.30 -9.76
CA ILE A 215 -2.08 11.46 -10.15
C ILE A 215 -3.54 11.21 -9.78
N SER A 216 -4.01 9.99 -9.95
CA SER A 216 -5.39 9.60 -9.64
C SER A 216 -5.76 9.73 -8.17
N SER A 217 -4.87 9.43 -7.25
CA SER A 217 -5.14 9.59 -5.81
C SER A 217 -5.44 11.05 -5.43
N ILE A 218 -4.73 12.00 -6.05
CA ILE A 218 -4.93 13.44 -5.84
C ILE A 218 -6.24 13.89 -6.48
N LEU A 219 -6.43 13.59 -7.76
CA LEU A 219 -7.63 13.98 -8.51
C LEU A 219 -8.91 13.31 -7.95
N GLY A 220 -8.79 12.08 -7.45
CA GLY A 220 -9.88 11.34 -6.85
C GLY A 220 -10.42 12.03 -5.60
N ASN A 221 -9.57 12.58 -4.75
CA ASN A 221 -10.03 13.34 -3.60
C ASN A 221 -10.77 14.63 -4.00
N GLU A 222 -10.31 15.34 -5.04
CA GLU A 222 -11.03 16.51 -5.58
C GLU A 222 -12.40 16.13 -6.15
N MET A 223 -12.49 15.02 -6.86
CA MET A 223 -13.77 14.49 -7.34
C MET A 223 -14.70 14.11 -6.19
N ALA A 224 -14.17 13.50 -5.13
CA ALA A 224 -14.92 13.15 -3.94
C ALA A 224 -15.50 14.39 -3.21
N LEU A 225 -14.79 15.50 -3.22
CA LEU A 225 -15.29 16.77 -2.68
C LEU A 225 -16.45 17.34 -3.49
N LYS A 226 -16.44 17.15 -4.82
CA LYS A 226 -17.49 17.65 -5.73
C LYS A 226 -18.76 16.81 -5.70
N ILE A 227 -18.65 15.47 -5.78
CA ILE A 227 -19.80 14.57 -5.95
C ILE A 227 -20.20 13.84 -4.65
N GLY A 228 -19.41 14.01 -3.59
CA GLY A 228 -19.60 13.36 -2.29
C GLY A 228 -18.76 12.10 -2.13
N ARG A 229 -18.05 12.00 -0.98
CA ARG A 229 -17.08 10.93 -0.69
C ARG A 229 -17.64 9.52 -0.89
N LYS A 230 -18.84 9.28 -0.38
CA LYS A 230 -19.48 7.95 -0.44
C LYS A 230 -19.78 7.51 -1.87
N LYS A 231 -20.33 8.41 -2.66
CA LYS A 231 -20.62 8.16 -4.08
C LYS A 231 -19.35 7.92 -4.88
N TRP A 232 -18.31 8.72 -4.61
CA TRP A 232 -17.03 8.58 -5.28
C TRP A 232 -16.36 7.24 -4.98
N ILE A 233 -16.28 6.84 -3.70
CA ILE A 233 -15.70 5.55 -3.28
C ILE A 233 -16.44 4.39 -3.95
N THR A 234 -17.79 4.40 -3.93
CA THR A 234 -18.58 3.34 -4.57
C THR A 234 -18.33 3.29 -6.07
N PHE A 235 -18.30 4.44 -6.75
CA PHE A 235 -18.00 4.53 -8.18
C PHE A 235 -16.58 4.02 -8.51
N ALA A 236 -15.58 4.48 -7.77
CA ALA A 236 -14.19 4.07 -7.98
C ALA A 236 -14.02 2.55 -7.80
N MET A 237 -14.59 1.98 -6.73
CA MET A 237 -14.50 0.54 -6.46
C MET A 237 -15.27 -0.32 -7.48
N ILE A 238 -16.45 0.10 -7.94
CA ILE A 238 -17.16 -0.61 -9.02
C ILE A 238 -16.33 -0.59 -10.29
N THR A 239 -15.79 0.58 -10.63
CA THR A 239 -15.00 0.74 -11.86
C THR A 239 -13.69 -0.05 -11.78
N SER A 240 -12.95 0.01 -10.65
CA SER A 240 -11.71 -0.78 -10.49
C SER A 240 -11.99 -2.27 -10.56
N ALA A 241 -13.03 -2.75 -9.88
CA ALA A 241 -13.44 -4.16 -9.90
C ALA A 241 -13.77 -4.64 -11.33
N THR A 242 -14.54 -3.84 -12.09
CA THR A 242 -14.87 -4.16 -13.48
C THR A 242 -13.62 -4.18 -14.36
N LEU A 243 -12.75 -3.16 -14.23
CA LEU A 243 -11.50 -3.08 -14.97
C LEU A 243 -10.53 -4.20 -14.60
N GLY A 244 -10.49 -4.61 -13.33
CA GLY A 244 -9.70 -5.75 -12.87
C GLY A 244 -10.12 -7.07 -13.53
N LEU A 245 -11.43 -7.33 -13.61
CA LEU A 245 -11.96 -8.50 -14.32
C LEU A 245 -11.65 -8.44 -15.83
N CYS A 246 -11.86 -7.28 -16.46
CA CYS A 246 -11.52 -7.07 -17.86
C CYS A 246 -10.01 -7.27 -18.11
N LEU A 247 -9.16 -6.80 -17.20
CA LEU A 247 -7.71 -6.98 -17.28
C LEU A 247 -7.34 -8.46 -17.20
N GLY A 248 -7.87 -9.20 -16.22
CA GLY A 248 -7.66 -10.64 -16.11
C GLY A 248 -8.10 -11.41 -17.37
N ALA A 249 -9.18 -10.98 -18.01
CA ALA A 249 -9.70 -11.57 -19.24
C ALA A 249 -8.96 -11.12 -20.52
N SER A 250 -8.11 -10.09 -20.43
CA SER A 250 -7.49 -9.48 -21.62
C SER A 250 -6.22 -10.17 -22.11
N SER A 251 -5.73 -11.19 -21.43
CA SER A 251 -4.43 -11.81 -21.68
C SER A 251 -4.22 -12.38 -23.09
N GLU A 252 -5.29 -12.73 -23.79
CA GLU A 252 -5.25 -13.24 -25.17
C GLU A 252 -5.41 -12.13 -26.22
N PHE A 253 -5.71 -10.90 -25.77
CA PHE A 253 -5.83 -9.75 -26.65
C PHE A 253 -4.47 -9.05 -26.83
N GLY A 254 -4.37 -8.22 -27.84
CA GLY A 254 -3.14 -7.48 -28.10
C GLY A 254 -2.81 -6.42 -27.03
N TRP A 255 -1.56 -5.98 -26.98
CA TRP A 255 -1.06 -4.97 -26.05
C TRP A 255 -1.81 -3.64 -26.11
N TRP A 256 -2.44 -3.33 -27.24
CA TRP A 256 -3.30 -2.16 -27.42
C TRP A 256 -4.52 -2.15 -26.47
N LEU A 257 -4.94 -3.31 -25.96
CA LEU A 257 -6.03 -3.44 -24.99
C LEU A 257 -5.48 -3.64 -23.56
N ILE A 258 -4.48 -4.52 -23.41
CA ILE A 258 -3.89 -4.87 -22.10
C ILE A 258 -3.35 -3.62 -21.38
N VAL A 259 -2.55 -2.80 -22.07
CA VAL A 259 -1.89 -1.63 -21.45
C VAL A 259 -2.89 -0.55 -21.03
N PRO A 260 -3.84 -0.11 -21.86
CA PRO A 260 -4.86 0.83 -21.42
C PRO A 260 -5.74 0.32 -20.26
N LEU A 261 -6.09 -0.98 -20.26
CA LEU A 261 -6.84 -1.59 -19.17
C LEU A 261 -6.03 -1.59 -17.86
N ALA A 262 -4.75 -1.93 -17.93
CA ALA A 262 -3.87 -1.93 -16.74
C ALA A 262 -3.71 -0.51 -16.18
N ILE A 263 -3.53 0.50 -17.03
CA ILE A 263 -3.45 1.91 -16.62
C ILE A 263 -4.79 2.36 -16.02
N ALA A 264 -5.91 2.10 -16.70
CA ALA A 264 -7.23 2.46 -16.21
C ALA A 264 -7.54 1.79 -14.86
N HIS A 265 -7.22 0.50 -14.71
CA HIS A 265 -7.36 -0.22 -13.44
C HIS A 265 -6.53 0.44 -12.33
N ALA A 266 -5.24 0.75 -12.58
CA ALA A 266 -4.38 1.42 -11.61
C ALA A 266 -4.87 2.82 -11.22
N VAL A 267 -5.44 3.55 -12.17
CA VAL A 267 -6.06 4.86 -11.93
C VAL A 267 -7.26 4.73 -10.99
N PHE A 268 -8.19 3.82 -11.26
CA PHE A 268 -9.41 3.70 -10.46
C PHE A 268 -9.19 3.00 -9.12
N ILE A 269 -8.27 2.04 -9.02
CA ILE A 269 -7.92 1.39 -7.77
C ILE A 269 -7.28 2.35 -6.76
N THR A 270 -6.61 3.42 -7.22
CA THR A 270 -5.98 4.42 -6.34
C THR A 270 -6.86 5.66 -6.12
N ALA A 271 -7.92 5.83 -6.90
CA ALA A 271 -8.76 7.04 -6.89
C ALA A 271 -9.53 7.28 -5.59
N ASP A 272 -9.78 6.26 -4.78
CA ASP A 272 -10.51 6.33 -3.52
C ASP A 272 -9.61 6.40 -2.27
N SER A 273 -8.32 6.13 -2.40
CA SER A 273 -7.36 5.98 -1.30
C SER A 273 -7.36 7.17 -0.33
N ALA A 274 -7.12 8.38 -0.85
CA ALA A 274 -7.12 9.60 -0.06
C ALA A 274 -8.50 9.90 0.55
N THR A 275 -9.57 9.60 -0.19
CA THR A 275 -10.95 9.82 0.24
C THR A 275 -11.36 8.91 1.40
N LEU A 276 -10.92 7.64 1.39
CA LEU A 276 -11.16 6.67 2.47
C LEU A 276 -10.51 7.13 3.77
N THR A 277 -9.25 7.55 3.70
CA THR A 277 -8.50 8.04 4.86
C THR A 277 -9.06 9.36 5.39
N ALA A 278 -9.33 10.34 4.52
CA ALA A 278 -9.93 11.61 4.92
C ALA A 278 -11.34 11.44 5.51
N GLY A 279 -12.14 10.54 4.93
CA GLY A 279 -13.47 10.21 5.42
C GLY A 279 -13.45 9.64 6.84
N LEU A 280 -12.50 8.75 7.15
CA LEU A 280 -12.32 8.23 8.50
C LEU A 280 -11.98 9.35 9.49
N VAL A 281 -10.97 10.19 9.16
CA VAL A 281 -10.52 11.27 10.03
C VAL A 281 -11.66 12.22 10.39
N ILE A 282 -12.50 12.56 9.41
CA ILE A 282 -13.64 13.49 9.60
C ILE A 282 -14.78 12.83 10.39
N SER A 283 -15.01 11.52 10.19
CA SER A 283 -16.10 10.81 10.85
C SER A 283 -15.79 10.36 12.28
N THR A 284 -14.53 10.49 12.71
CA THR A 284 -14.08 9.99 14.01
C THR A 284 -13.93 11.13 15.01
N GLN A 285 -14.40 10.90 16.25
CA GLN A 285 -14.26 11.85 17.35
C GLN A 285 -12.80 12.05 17.73
N GLU A 286 -12.45 13.27 18.19
CA GLU A 286 -11.06 13.69 18.41
C GLU A 286 -10.30 12.77 19.40
N HIS A 287 -10.95 12.40 20.51
CA HIS A 287 -10.34 11.61 21.60
C HIS A 287 -10.00 10.16 21.20
N ILE A 288 -10.59 9.61 20.11
CA ILE A 288 -10.29 8.26 19.59
C ILE A 288 -9.67 8.28 18.18
N LYS A 289 -9.38 9.46 17.63
CA LYS A 289 -8.88 9.61 16.25
C LYS A 289 -7.57 8.84 16.02
N GLY A 290 -6.63 8.91 16.97
CA GLY A 290 -5.39 8.13 16.91
C GLY A 290 -5.63 6.61 16.88
N ALA A 291 -6.55 6.12 17.73
CA ALA A 291 -6.91 4.70 17.74
C ALA A 291 -7.60 4.27 16.45
N ALA A 292 -8.43 5.13 15.86
CA ALA A 292 -9.09 4.88 14.58
C ALA A 292 -8.08 4.79 13.43
N MET A 293 -7.10 5.71 13.37
CA MET A 293 -6.04 5.69 12.38
C MET A 293 -5.12 4.46 12.54
N GLY A 294 -4.83 4.06 13.79
CA GLY A 294 -4.09 2.83 14.08
C GLY A 294 -4.82 1.58 13.59
N LEU A 295 -6.13 1.47 13.85
CA LEU A 295 -6.96 0.36 13.39
C LEU A 295 -7.07 0.34 11.86
N HIS A 296 -7.26 1.52 11.24
CA HIS A 296 -7.29 1.70 9.79
C HIS A 296 -6.00 1.20 9.12
N SER A 297 -4.86 1.59 9.65
CA SER A 297 -3.56 1.14 9.14
C SER A 297 -3.35 -0.35 9.36
N LEU A 298 -3.69 -0.88 10.52
CA LEU A 298 -3.54 -2.29 10.86
C LEU A 298 -4.36 -3.18 9.92
N LEU A 299 -5.65 -2.88 9.76
CA LEU A 299 -6.56 -3.64 8.89
C LEU A 299 -6.26 -3.39 7.41
N GLY A 300 -5.93 -2.16 7.01
CA GLY A 300 -5.52 -1.84 5.65
C GLY A 300 -4.29 -2.62 5.20
N PHE A 301 -3.22 -2.61 5.99
CA PHE A 301 -2.03 -3.44 5.70
C PHE A 301 -2.31 -4.94 5.86
N GLY A 302 -3.31 -5.32 6.67
CA GLY A 302 -3.84 -6.69 6.72
C GLY A 302 -4.43 -7.12 5.37
N GLY A 303 -5.24 -6.27 4.76
CA GLY A 303 -5.72 -6.46 3.38
C GLY A 303 -4.57 -6.56 2.39
N GLY A 304 -3.57 -5.66 2.50
CA GLY A 304 -2.38 -5.69 1.68
C GLY A 304 -1.50 -6.95 1.82
N LEU A 305 -1.55 -7.63 2.97
CA LEU A 305 -0.93 -8.93 3.17
C LEU A 305 -1.74 -10.07 2.53
N LEU A 306 -3.06 -10.04 2.74
CA LEU A 306 -3.95 -11.11 2.29
C LEU A 306 -4.17 -11.08 0.78
N GLY A 307 -4.24 -9.91 0.16
CA GLY A 307 -4.51 -9.76 -1.25
C GLY A 307 -3.56 -10.54 -2.16
N PRO A 308 -2.25 -10.29 -2.09
CA PRO A 308 -1.27 -11.05 -2.89
C PRO A 308 -1.29 -12.55 -2.61
N ALA A 309 -1.52 -12.95 -1.34
CA ALA A 309 -1.59 -14.35 -0.95
C ALA A 309 -2.82 -15.04 -1.54
N ILE A 310 -4.00 -14.43 -1.44
CA ILE A 310 -5.24 -14.96 -2.02
C ILE A 310 -5.09 -15.09 -3.54
N PHE A 311 -4.57 -14.06 -4.19
CA PHE A 311 -4.35 -14.05 -5.64
C PHE A 311 -3.44 -15.21 -6.06
N GLY A 312 -2.29 -15.40 -5.39
CA GLY A 312 -1.36 -16.48 -5.67
C GLY A 312 -1.95 -17.87 -5.41
N LEU A 313 -2.65 -18.05 -4.29
CA LEU A 313 -3.33 -19.31 -3.98
C LEU A 313 -4.37 -19.70 -5.04
N VAL A 314 -5.09 -18.72 -5.59
CA VAL A 314 -6.05 -18.98 -6.67
C VAL A 314 -5.34 -19.33 -7.97
N LEU A 315 -4.24 -18.65 -8.31
CA LEU A 315 -3.40 -19.04 -9.46
C LEU A 315 -2.91 -20.48 -9.34
N ASP A 316 -2.40 -20.87 -8.17
CA ASP A 316 -1.90 -22.23 -7.93
C ASP A 316 -3.05 -23.26 -7.97
N ALA A 317 -4.18 -22.96 -7.31
CA ALA A 317 -5.34 -23.86 -7.25
C ALA A 317 -6.06 -24.04 -8.60
N SER A 318 -5.90 -23.10 -9.52
CA SER A 318 -6.44 -23.21 -10.89
C SER A 318 -5.72 -24.26 -11.75
N GLY A 319 -4.67 -24.87 -11.24
CA GLY A 319 -3.95 -26.00 -11.80
C GLY A 319 -2.96 -25.66 -12.90
N ASN A 320 -3.07 -24.49 -13.52
CA ASN A 320 -2.11 -24.04 -14.54
C ASN A 320 -2.06 -22.51 -14.65
N PRO A 321 -1.09 -21.82 -14.04
CA PRO A 321 -0.95 -20.38 -14.11
C PRO A 321 -0.62 -19.84 -15.52
N THR A 322 -0.42 -20.73 -16.50
CA THR A 322 -0.18 -20.38 -17.91
C THR A 322 -1.48 -20.30 -18.73
N THR A 323 -2.65 -20.38 -18.11
CA THR A 323 -3.95 -20.22 -18.79
C THR A 323 -4.62 -18.89 -18.45
N SER A 324 -5.34 -18.32 -19.41
CA SER A 324 -6.12 -17.10 -19.22
C SER A 324 -7.19 -17.25 -18.12
N ILE A 325 -7.78 -18.43 -17.99
CA ILE A 325 -8.79 -18.74 -16.95
C ILE A 325 -8.20 -18.56 -15.54
N SER A 326 -6.95 -18.98 -15.32
CA SER A 326 -6.29 -18.83 -14.03
C SER A 326 -6.17 -17.34 -13.62
N TRP A 327 -5.85 -16.46 -14.56
CA TRP A 327 -5.77 -15.05 -14.31
C TRP A 327 -7.12 -14.37 -14.10
N ILE A 328 -8.16 -14.81 -14.85
CA ILE A 328 -9.54 -14.35 -14.63
C ILE A 328 -9.99 -14.72 -13.20
N LEU A 329 -9.75 -15.94 -12.76
CA LEU A 329 -10.10 -16.41 -11.43
C LEU A 329 -9.32 -15.66 -10.34
N ALA A 330 -8.02 -15.40 -10.56
CA ALA A 330 -7.19 -14.67 -9.64
C ALA A 330 -7.65 -13.21 -9.47
N TYR A 331 -7.92 -12.49 -10.56
CA TYR A 331 -8.52 -11.15 -10.48
C TYR A 331 -9.92 -11.20 -9.86
N GLY A 332 -10.75 -12.20 -10.21
CA GLY A 332 -12.07 -12.42 -9.62
C GLY A 332 -12.02 -12.59 -8.10
N SER A 333 -10.98 -13.27 -7.58
CA SER A 333 -10.81 -13.51 -6.14
C SER A 333 -10.60 -12.25 -5.31
N ILE A 334 -10.03 -11.21 -5.89
CA ILE A 334 -9.86 -9.91 -5.22
C ILE A 334 -11.07 -9.00 -5.45
N VAL A 335 -11.68 -9.05 -6.62
CA VAL A 335 -12.88 -8.27 -6.97
C VAL A 335 -14.08 -8.62 -6.08
N ILE A 336 -14.21 -9.89 -5.65
CA ILE A 336 -15.32 -10.32 -4.78
C ILE A 336 -15.39 -9.52 -3.48
N TRP A 337 -14.27 -9.04 -2.96
CA TRP A 337 -14.23 -8.23 -1.74
C TRP A 337 -14.80 -6.83 -1.97
N SER A 338 -14.56 -6.23 -3.13
CA SER A 338 -15.19 -4.97 -3.54
C SER A 338 -16.72 -5.13 -3.66
N VAL A 339 -17.18 -6.24 -4.22
CA VAL A 339 -18.62 -6.57 -4.29
C VAL A 339 -19.22 -6.73 -2.89
N ILE A 340 -18.53 -7.46 -1.98
CA ILE A 340 -18.96 -7.62 -0.58
C ILE A 340 -19.04 -6.26 0.11
N PHE A 341 -18.06 -5.40 -0.07
CA PHE A 341 -18.06 -4.07 0.53
C PHE A 341 -19.22 -3.20 0.02
N ILE A 342 -19.47 -3.19 -1.29
CA ILE A 342 -20.57 -2.45 -1.90
C ILE A 342 -21.92 -2.96 -1.41
N ALA A 343 -22.10 -4.28 -1.31
CA ALA A 343 -23.31 -4.88 -0.75
C ALA A 343 -23.51 -4.50 0.73
N TYR A 344 -22.41 -4.47 1.50
CA TYR A 344 -22.44 -4.01 2.89
C TYR A 344 -22.82 -2.53 3.00
N GLN A 345 -22.24 -1.66 2.17
CA GLN A 345 -22.62 -0.23 2.11
C GLN A 345 -24.10 -0.06 1.81
N TYR A 346 -24.60 -0.81 0.84
CA TYR A 346 -26.02 -0.73 0.43
C TYR A 346 -26.96 -1.09 1.58
N ARG A 347 -26.67 -2.20 2.28
CA ARG A 347 -27.46 -2.63 3.46
C ARG A 347 -27.44 -1.61 4.61
N GLN A 348 -26.34 -0.87 4.78
CA GLN A 348 -26.21 0.15 5.82
C GLN A 348 -26.83 1.52 5.41
N GLY A 349 -27.39 1.65 4.23
CA GLY A 349 -27.95 2.91 3.71
C GLY A 349 -26.90 4.01 3.53
N TRP A 350 -25.65 3.64 3.34
CA TRP A 350 -24.52 4.59 3.25
C TRP A 350 -24.64 5.51 2.03
N HIS A 351 -25.20 5.01 0.94
CA HIS A 351 -25.45 5.75 -0.29
C HIS A 351 -26.55 6.82 -0.17
N LEU A 352 -27.44 6.72 0.82
CA LEU A 352 -28.58 7.64 1.01
C LEU A 352 -28.26 8.86 1.89
N LYS A 353 -27.12 8.84 2.62
CA LYS A 353 -26.73 9.94 3.51
C LYS A 353 -25.76 10.88 2.77
N LYS A 354 -26.18 12.15 2.64
CA LYS A 354 -25.32 13.24 2.13
C LYS A 354 -24.11 13.46 3.04
#